data_f0c520625d835034e00337b90583f138
#
_entry.id   f0c520625d835034e00337b90583f138
#
_cell.length_a   1.000
_cell.length_b   1.000
_cell.length_c   1.000
_cell.angle_alpha   90.00
_cell.angle_beta   90.00
_cell.angle_gamma   90.00
#
_symmetry.space_group_name_H-M   'P 1'
#
loop_
_entity.id
_entity.type
_entity.pdbx_description
1 polymer ?
#
loop_
_entity_poly.entity_id
_entity_poly.type
_entity_poly.pdbx_seq_one_letter_code
_entity_poly.pdbx_strand_id
1 'polypeptide(L)'
;MKAKLLFVLIILLPCFCGPQINSYQKGHAINYKNPVTKKDVLTHSCQFISGGADGVNQAIMHQELGRGTSFWYYANSWKNKYKNFDQGDKRPAFFGSTTFAVGFMEGFHLTRLVDRAFTLGPLGFALGEKLSFKSIAKKVVISALANRAGFLLFFNVIYPGAR
;
A
#
# COMPACT_ATOMS: atom_id res chain seq x y z
N MET A 1 -16.43 -13.31 -3.55
CA MET A 1 -15.75 -12.10 -2.98
C MET A 1 -15.11 -12.32 -1.60
N LYS A 2 -15.65 -13.16 -0.70
CA LYS A 2 -15.12 -13.33 0.68
C LYS A 2 -13.70 -13.91 0.77
N ALA A 3 -13.30 -14.79 -0.15
CA ALA A 3 -11.97 -15.42 -0.13
C ALA A 3 -10.81 -14.47 -0.52
N LYS A 4 -11.06 -13.48 -1.36
CA LYS A 4 -10.03 -12.53 -1.83
C LYS A 4 -9.63 -11.49 -0.76
N LEU A 5 -10.57 -11.15 0.13
CA LEU A 5 -10.29 -10.23 1.24
C LEU A 5 -9.42 -10.90 2.32
N LEU A 6 -9.60 -12.20 2.53
CA LEU A 6 -8.81 -12.98 3.49
C LEU A 6 -7.34 -13.06 3.07
N PHE A 7 -7.06 -13.12 1.77
CA PHE A 7 -5.69 -13.18 1.24
C PHE A 7 -4.91 -11.89 1.49
N VAL A 8 -5.55 -10.74 1.43
CA VAL A 8 -4.92 -9.44 1.75
C VAL A 8 -4.58 -9.34 3.24
N LEU A 9 -5.43 -9.90 4.10
CA LEU A 9 -5.19 -9.93 5.55
C LEU A 9 -4.02 -10.84 5.93
N ILE A 10 -3.85 -11.98 5.24
CA ILE A 10 -2.78 -12.96 5.49
C ILE A 10 -1.41 -12.39 5.09
N ILE A 11 -1.33 -11.54 4.07
CA ILE A 11 -0.07 -10.88 3.67
C ILE A 11 0.38 -9.81 4.68
N LEU A 12 -0.56 -9.24 5.45
CA LEU A 12 -0.25 -8.23 6.47
C LEU A 12 0.24 -8.83 7.80
N LEU A 13 -0.07 -10.11 8.09
CA LEU A 13 0.30 -10.80 9.33
C LEU A 13 1.80 -11.08 9.51
N PRO A 14 2.62 -11.38 8.47
CA PRO A 14 4.05 -11.65 8.67
C PRO A 14 4.87 -10.44 9.10
N CYS A 15 4.35 -9.23 8.97
CA CYS A 15 5.08 -8.01 9.35
C CYS A 15 5.31 -7.89 10.87
N PHE A 16 4.57 -8.62 11.69
CA PHE A 16 4.66 -8.54 13.16
C PHE A 16 5.43 -9.67 13.83
N CYS A 17 5.67 -10.78 13.14
CA CYS A 17 6.38 -11.94 13.70
C CYS A 17 7.71 -12.16 12.96
N GLY A 18 8.68 -11.27 13.17
CA GLY A 18 10.03 -11.49 12.71
C GLY A 18 10.71 -12.61 13.55
N PRO A 19 11.37 -13.62 12.93
CA PRO A 19 12.13 -14.62 13.67
C PRO A 19 13.22 -13.93 14.48
N GLN A 20 13.33 -14.31 15.75
CA GLN A 20 14.48 -14.00 16.57
C GLN A 20 15.68 -14.78 16.00
N ILE A 21 16.52 -14.11 15.20
CA ILE A 21 17.78 -14.70 14.77
C ILE A 21 18.74 -14.58 15.94
N ASN A 22 18.92 -15.69 16.66
CA ASN A 22 19.95 -15.82 17.67
C ASN A 22 21.33 -15.64 17.03
N SER A 23 22.06 -14.64 17.49
CA SER A 23 23.45 -14.38 17.14
C SER A 23 24.36 -15.40 17.83
N TYR A 24 24.53 -16.59 17.27
CA TYR A 24 25.60 -17.50 17.65
C TYR A 24 26.02 -18.34 16.44
N GLN A 25 27.00 -17.84 15.70
CA GLN A 25 28.03 -18.70 15.06
C GLN A 25 29.26 -17.83 14.77
N LYS A 26 30.29 -18.00 15.64
CA LYS A 26 31.66 -17.66 15.34
C LYS A 26 32.22 -18.77 14.42
N GLY A 27 32.52 -18.43 13.16
CA GLY A 27 33.15 -19.35 12.23
C GLY A 27 33.03 -18.86 10.79
N HIS A 28 34.14 -18.33 10.25
CA HIS A 28 34.34 -17.93 8.84
C HIS A 28 33.23 -17.07 8.23
N ALA A 29 33.18 -15.80 8.62
CA ALA A 29 32.32 -14.80 8.05
C ALA A 29 32.70 -14.53 6.59
N ILE A 30 31.94 -15.06 5.66
CA ILE A 30 31.79 -14.42 4.36
C ILE A 30 31.32 -13.01 4.69
N ASN A 31 32.17 -12.05 4.39
CA ASN A 31 31.99 -10.65 4.76
C ASN A 31 30.85 -10.05 3.91
N TYR A 32 29.60 -10.36 4.27
CA TYR A 32 28.40 -9.68 3.75
C TYR A 32 28.42 -8.26 4.31
N LYS A 33 29.06 -7.39 3.58
CA LYS A 33 29.39 -6.01 3.97
C LYS A 33 28.21 -5.13 4.36
N ASN A 34 26.97 -5.59 4.23
CA ASN A 34 25.78 -4.93 4.76
C ASN A 34 24.65 -5.97 4.94
N PRO A 35 24.47 -6.55 6.11
CA PRO A 35 23.34 -7.43 6.38
C PRO A 35 22.04 -6.65 6.19
N VAL A 36 21.05 -7.30 5.57
CA VAL A 36 19.69 -6.74 5.45
C VAL A 36 19.13 -6.51 6.85
N THR A 37 18.81 -5.31 7.19
CA THR A 37 18.29 -4.96 8.51
C THR A 37 16.77 -5.14 8.58
N LYS A 38 16.23 -5.28 9.80
CA LYS A 38 14.76 -5.29 10.00
C LYS A 38 14.09 -4.04 9.42
N LYS A 39 14.77 -2.87 9.50
CA LYS A 39 14.29 -1.63 8.89
C LYS A 39 14.24 -1.69 7.36
N ASP A 40 15.22 -2.35 6.72
CA ASP A 40 15.21 -2.53 5.27
C ASP A 40 14.01 -3.39 4.84
N VAL A 41 13.76 -4.50 5.53
CA VAL A 41 12.60 -5.37 5.28
C VAL A 41 11.32 -4.57 5.43
N LEU A 42 11.16 -3.83 6.53
CA LEU A 42 9.96 -3.02 6.77
C LEU A 42 9.78 -1.94 5.69
N THR A 43 10.86 -1.24 5.32
CA THR A 43 10.84 -0.23 4.26
C THR A 43 10.38 -0.82 2.93
N HIS A 44 10.95 -1.95 2.52
CA HIS A 44 10.58 -2.58 1.24
C HIS A 44 9.17 -3.19 1.27
N SER A 45 8.72 -3.70 2.42
CA SER A 45 7.34 -4.17 2.61
C SER A 45 6.35 -2.99 2.50
N CYS A 46 6.65 -1.86 3.10
CA CYS A 46 5.83 -0.65 2.95
C CYS A 46 5.74 -0.21 1.49
N GLN A 47 6.84 -0.23 0.75
CA GLN A 47 6.84 0.13 -0.68
C GLN A 47 6.04 -0.88 -1.51
N PHE A 48 6.10 -2.16 -1.20
CA PHE A 48 5.28 -3.18 -1.87
C PHE A 48 3.78 -2.94 -1.62
N ILE A 49 3.39 -2.62 -0.39
CA ILE A 49 1.99 -2.30 -0.03
C ILE A 49 1.53 -1.03 -0.74
N SER A 50 2.37 0.01 -0.78
CA SER A 50 2.11 1.25 -1.51
C SER A 50 1.85 0.95 -3.00
N GLY A 51 2.73 0.21 -3.65
CA GLY A 51 2.54 -0.20 -5.05
C GLY A 51 1.27 -1.02 -5.26
N GLY A 52 0.95 -1.92 -4.33
CA GLY A 52 -0.30 -2.67 -4.35
C GLY A 52 -1.53 -1.78 -4.26
N ALA A 53 -1.51 -0.79 -3.38
CA ALA A 53 -2.60 0.18 -3.23
C ALA A 53 -2.78 1.03 -4.50
N ASP A 54 -1.67 1.45 -5.13
CA ASP A 54 -1.74 2.14 -6.43
C ASP A 54 -2.29 1.21 -7.52
N GLY A 55 -1.87 -0.04 -7.58
CA GLY A 55 -2.42 -1.04 -8.50
C GLY A 55 -3.94 -1.23 -8.36
N VAL A 56 -4.44 -1.30 -7.12
CA VAL A 56 -5.88 -1.33 -6.85
C VAL A 56 -6.55 -0.03 -7.29
N ASN A 57 -5.94 1.11 -7.03
CA ASN A 57 -6.45 2.41 -7.45
C ASN A 57 -6.61 2.50 -8.97
N GLN A 58 -5.60 2.04 -9.72
CA GLN A 58 -5.66 1.98 -11.18
C GLN A 58 -6.71 0.98 -11.69
N ALA A 59 -6.90 -0.15 -10.99
CA ALA A 59 -7.96 -1.10 -11.32
C ALA A 59 -9.36 -0.52 -11.10
N ILE A 60 -9.55 0.30 -10.06
CA ILE A 60 -10.79 1.04 -9.82
C ILE A 60 -11.08 1.99 -10.99
N MET A 61 -10.06 2.70 -11.47
CA MET A 61 -10.22 3.72 -12.52
C MET A 61 -10.38 3.13 -13.92
N HIS A 62 -9.59 2.11 -14.25
CA HIS A 62 -9.43 1.64 -15.63
C HIS A 62 -10.02 0.25 -15.90
N GLN A 63 -10.26 -0.53 -14.87
CA GLN A 63 -10.78 -1.90 -14.99
C GLN A 63 -12.15 -2.06 -14.36
N GLU A 64 -12.81 -0.96 -14.02
CA GLU A 64 -14.15 -0.92 -13.40
C GLU A 64 -14.27 -1.84 -12.17
N LEU A 65 -13.21 -1.92 -11.37
CA LEU A 65 -13.19 -2.74 -10.16
C LEU A 65 -14.40 -2.39 -9.27
N GLY A 66 -15.12 -3.44 -8.88
CA GLY A 66 -16.28 -3.26 -8.01
C GLY A 66 -17.53 -2.75 -8.72
N ARG A 67 -17.64 -2.90 -10.04
CA ARG A 67 -18.83 -2.56 -10.83
C ARG A 67 -20.10 -3.02 -10.12
N GLY A 68 -21.05 -2.12 -9.95
CA GLY A 68 -22.28 -2.35 -9.21
C GLY A 68 -22.20 -2.17 -7.69
N THR A 69 -20.99 -1.90 -7.12
CA THR A 69 -20.84 -1.55 -5.70
C THR A 69 -20.83 -0.05 -5.49
N SER A 70 -21.31 0.42 -4.33
CA SER A 70 -21.29 1.85 -4.00
C SER A 70 -19.93 2.35 -3.54
N PHE A 71 -19.04 1.47 -3.06
CA PHE A 71 -17.75 1.85 -2.47
C PHE A 71 -16.58 1.79 -3.47
N TRP A 72 -16.48 0.70 -4.23
CA TRP A 72 -15.33 0.43 -5.11
C TRP A 72 -15.53 0.91 -6.53
N TYR A 73 -16.77 1.04 -7.00
CA TYR A 73 -17.03 1.44 -8.37
C TYR A 73 -16.92 2.96 -8.52
N TYR A 74 -15.89 3.40 -9.22
CA TYR A 74 -15.54 4.82 -9.36
C TYR A 74 -16.70 5.70 -9.84
N ALA A 75 -17.50 5.22 -10.79
CA ALA A 75 -18.61 6.00 -11.35
C ALA A 75 -19.72 6.36 -10.33
N ASN A 76 -19.81 5.64 -9.22
CA ASN A 76 -20.83 5.84 -8.20
C ASN A 76 -20.29 6.20 -6.83
N SER A 77 -19.06 5.76 -6.51
CA SER A 77 -18.50 5.85 -5.14
C SER A 77 -18.33 7.30 -4.66
N TRP A 78 -18.04 8.22 -5.57
CA TRP A 78 -17.90 9.63 -5.23
C TRP A 78 -19.18 10.27 -4.64
N LYS A 79 -20.36 9.70 -4.89
CA LYS A 79 -21.64 10.13 -4.34
C LYS A 79 -21.76 9.90 -2.84
N ASN A 80 -21.04 8.89 -2.32
CA ASN A 80 -21.10 8.48 -0.91
C ASN A 80 -20.73 9.61 0.07
N LYS A 81 -19.95 10.58 -0.37
CA LYS A 81 -19.53 11.72 0.46
C LYS A 81 -20.62 12.77 0.64
N TYR A 82 -21.68 12.74 -0.19
CA TYR A 82 -22.76 13.70 -0.14
C TYR A 82 -24.01 13.13 0.52
N LYS A 83 -24.78 14.01 1.16
CA LYS A 83 -26.06 13.66 1.74
C LYS A 83 -27.02 13.17 0.66
N ASN A 84 -27.77 12.11 0.98
CA ASN A 84 -28.74 11.49 0.06
C ASN A 84 -28.09 10.93 -1.23
N PHE A 85 -26.76 10.72 -1.26
CA PHE A 85 -26.04 10.29 -2.47
C PHE A 85 -26.22 11.21 -3.67
N ASP A 86 -26.54 12.48 -3.43
CA ASP A 86 -26.81 13.46 -4.46
C ASP A 86 -25.69 14.50 -4.54
N GLN A 87 -25.03 14.58 -5.69
CA GLN A 87 -24.00 15.60 -5.95
C GLN A 87 -24.58 17.02 -6.03
N GLY A 88 -25.83 17.17 -6.44
CA GLY A 88 -26.53 18.46 -6.47
C GLY A 88 -26.74 19.00 -5.06
N ASP A 89 -26.94 18.11 -4.08
CA ASP A 89 -26.95 18.42 -2.66
C ASP A 89 -25.51 18.41 -2.11
N LYS A 90 -24.79 19.52 -2.25
CA LYS A 90 -23.39 19.66 -1.84
C LYS A 90 -23.13 19.48 -0.33
N ARG A 91 -24.19 19.24 0.46
CA ARG A 91 -24.05 18.98 1.90
C ARG A 91 -23.31 17.68 2.16
N PRO A 92 -22.36 17.65 3.10
CA PRO A 92 -21.64 16.41 3.45
C PRO A 92 -22.62 15.38 4.03
N ALA A 93 -22.37 14.09 3.77
CA ALA A 93 -23.14 12.98 4.34
C ALA A 93 -23.06 12.98 5.88
N PHE A 94 -21.88 13.29 6.41
CA PHE A 94 -21.60 13.56 7.82
C PHE A 94 -20.40 14.50 7.95
N PHE A 95 -20.10 14.95 9.16
CA PHE A 95 -18.99 15.87 9.39
C PHE A 95 -17.66 15.31 8.88
N GLY A 96 -17.05 16.00 7.94
CA GLY A 96 -15.76 15.63 7.35
C GLY A 96 -15.81 14.67 6.15
N SER A 97 -17.00 14.17 5.73
CA SER A 97 -17.13 13.22 4.62
C SER A 97 -16.61 13.75 3.28
N THR A 98 -16.63 15.06 3.08
CA THR A 98 -16.11 15.72 1.87
C THR A 98 -14.66 16.20 2.00
N THR A 99 -14.02 16.00 3.16
CA THR A 99 -12.68 16.50 3.47
C THR A 99 -11.79 15.41 4.01
N PHE A 100 -11.54 15.37 5.32
CA PHE A 100 -10.57 14.44 5.93
C PHE A 100 -11.07 12.98 6.00
N ALA A 101 -12.38 12.75 6.06
CA ALA A 101 -12.96 11.41 6.14
C ALA A 101 -13.30 10.81 4.76
N VAL A 102 -12.99 11.50 3.66
CA VAL A 102 -13.29 11.04 2.29
C VAL A 102 -12.66 9.69 1.96
N GLY A 103 -11.52 9.37 2.54
CA GLY A 103 -10.85 8.07 2.38
C GLY A 103 -11.67 6.87 2.87
N PHE A 104 -12.63 7.09 3.77
CA PHE A 104 -13.53 6.04 4.26
C PHE A 104 -14.83 5.93 3.48
N MET A 105 -15.09 6.86 2.56
CA MET A 105 -16.33 6.91 1.80
C MET A 105 -16.24 6.22 0.45
N GLU A 106 -15.05 6.10 -0.10
CA GLU A 106 -14.84 5.50 -1.42
C GLU A 106 -13.47 4.84 -1.55
N GLY A 107 -13.43 3.72 -2.27
CA GLY A 107 -12.23 2.90 -2.43
C GLY A 107 -11.07 3.64 -3.12
N PHE A 108 -11.38 4.56 -4.03
CA PHE A 108 -10.37 5.38 -4.71
C PHE A 108 -9.54 6.24 -3.73
N HIS A 109 -10.21 6.97 -2.84
CA HIS A 109 -9.49 7.79 -1.85
C HIS A 109 -8.84 6.95 -0.75
N LEU A 110 -9.47 5.81 -0.38
CA LEU A 110 -8.87 4.89 0.58
C LEU A 110 -7.54 4.34 0.06
N THR A 111 -7.52 3.84 -1.18
CA THR A 111 -6.28 3.30 -1.77
C THR A 111 -5.21 4.38 -1.93
N ARG A 112 -5.57 5.61 -2.28
CA ARG A 112 -4.64 6.74 -2.30
C ARG A 112 -4.10 7.11 -0.93
N LEU A 113 -4.93 7.04 0.10
CA LEU A 113 -4.48 7.28 1.48
C LEU A 113 -3.47 6.20 1.91
N VAL A 114 -3.78 4.94 1.63
CA VAL A 114 -2.88 3.81 1.92
C VAL A 114 -1.57 3.96 1.13
N ASP A 115 -1.63 4.22 -0.16
CA ASP A 115 -0.43 4.45 -0.98
C ASP A 115 0.46 5.54 -0.38
N ARG A 116 -0.09 6.70 -0.09
CA ARG A 116 0.68 7.82 0.48
C ARG A 116 1.25 7.51 1.86
N ALA A 117 0.46 6.88 2.74
CA ALA A 117 0.93 6.52 4.07
C ALA A 117 2.11 5.54 4.02
N PHE A 118 2.04 4.53 3.14
CA PHE A 118 3.10 3.54 2.99
C PHE A 118 4.27 4.02 2.12
N THR A 119 4.09 5.02 1.27
CA THR A 119 5.18 5.71 0.57
C THR A 119 5.98 6.60 1.53
N LEU A 120 5.31 7.36 2.39
CA LEU A 120 5.94 8.32 3.29
C LEU A 120 6.45 7.68 4.59
N GLY A 121 5.80 6.61 5.07
CA GLY A 121 6.17 5.92 6.30
C GLY A 121 7.66 5.54 6.38
N PRO A 122 8.26 4.96 5.34
CA PRO A 122 9.68 4.63 5.29
C PRO A 122 10.63 5.81 5.48
N LEU A 123 10.23 7.02 5.12
CA LEU A 123 11.05 8.23 5.37
C LEU A 123 11.28 8.42 6.87
N GLY A 124 10.27 8.14 7.70
CA GLY A 124 10.42 8.18 9.15
C GLY A 124 11.46 7.18 9.69
N PHE A 125 11.60 6.01 9.06
CA PHE A 125 12.59 5.00 9.45
C PHE A 125 14.01 5.36 9.00
N ALA A 126 14.15 6.13 7.90
CA ALA A 126 15.45 6.58 7.39
C ALA A 126 16.01 7.79 8.14
N LEU A 127 15.17 8.54 8.86
CA LEU A 127 15.62 9.69 9.64
C LEU A 127 16.59 9.23 10.74
N GLY A 128 17.77 9.85 10.77
CA GLY A 128 18.82 9.53 11.75
C GLY A 128 19.81 8.45 11.31
N GLU A 129 19.65 7.80 10.17
CA GLU A 129 20.65 6.86 9.65
C GLU A 129 21.76 7.61 8.88
N LYS A 130 23.02 7.42 9.28
CA LYS A 130 24.18 7.87 8.50
C LYS A 130 24.43 6.86 7.36
N LEU A 131 23.85 7.10 6.21
CA LEU A 131 23.98 6.22 5.05
C LEU A 131 24.98 6.77 4.03
N SER A 132 25.81 5.88 3.48
CA SER A 132 26.64 6.24 2.31
C SER A 132 25.74 6.39 1.06
N PHE A 133 26.17 7.21 0.09
CA PHE A 133 25.44 7.38 -1.17
C PHE A 133 25.13 6.03 -1.86
N LYS A 134 26.09 5.11 -1.88
CA LYS A 134 25.91 3.75 -2.45
C LYS A 134 24.81 2.98 -1.73
N SER A 135 24.73 3.09 -0.41
CA SER A 135 23.67 2.43 0.39
C SER A 135 22.30 3.04 0.11
N ILE A 136 22.23 4.37 0.00
CA ILE A 136 21.01 5.08 -0.36
C ILE A 136 20.52 4.63 -1.75
N ALA A 137 21.40 4.67 -2.76
CA ALA A 137 21.07 4.26 -4.12
C ALA A 137 20.55 2.81 -4.17
N LYS A 138 21.20 1.87 -3.46
CA LYS A 138 20.74 0.49 -3.36
C LYS A 138 19.33 0.39 -2.73
N LYS A 139 19.10 1.08 -1.62
CA LYS A 139 17.78 1.09 -0.95
C LYS A 139 16.70 1.65 -1.86
N VAL A 140 16.97 2.74 -2.57
CA VAL A 140 16.03 3.36 -3.52
C VAL A 140 15.66 2.38 -4.65
N VAL A 141 16.65 1.74 -5.26
CA VAL A 141 16.40 0.77 -6.34
C VAL A 141 15.54 -0.40 -5.86
N ILE A 142 15.89 -1.01 -4.71
CA ILE A 142 15.12 -2.13 -4.17
C ILE A 142 13.70 -1.70 -3.79
N SER A 143 13.53 -0.51 -3.21
CA SER A 143 12.22 0.07 -2.89
C SER A 143 11.37 0.29 -4.14
N ALA A 144 11.96 0.83 -5.21
CA ALA A 144 11.27 1.02 -6.48
C ALA A 144 10.83 -0.31 -7.12
N LEU A 145 11.70 -1.33 -7.05
CA LEU A 145 11.35 -2.68 -7.51
C LEU A 145 10.23 -3.31 -6.68
N ALA A 146 10.27 -3.16 -5.35
CA ALA A 146 9.22 -3.66 -4.47
C ALA A 146 7.87 -2.97 -4.75
N ASN A 147 7.87 -1.64 -4.91
CA ASN A 147 6.68 -0.88 -5.28
C ASN A 147 6.12 -1.35 -6.62
N ARG A 148 6.97 -1.47 -7.64
CA ARG A 148 6.55 -1.95 -8.96
C ARG A 148 6.01 -3.38 -8.94
N ALA A 149 6.61 -4.26 -8.15
CA ALA A 149 6.13 -5.63 -7.97
C ALA A 149 4.74 -5.65 -7.33
N GLY A 150 4.51 -4.85 -6.30
CA GLY A 150 3.20 -4.68 -5.68
C GLY A 150 2.16 -4.18 -6.69
N PHE A 151 2.48 -3.14 -7.45
CA PHE A 151 1.62 -2.63 -8.50
C PHE A 151 1.23 -3.71 -9.53
N LEU A 152 2.23 -4.38 -10.10
CA LEU A 152 1.99 -5.40 -11.14
C LEU A 152 1.17 -6.57 -10.62
N LEU A 153 1.40 -7.01 -9.39
CA LEU A 153 0.63 -8.07 -8.76
C LEU A 153 -0.85 -7.70 -8.67
N PHE A 154 -1.15 -6.54 -8.12
CA PHE A 154 -2.54 -6.14 -7.89
C PHE A 154 -3.25 -5.73 -9.18
N PHE A 155 -2.59 -4.97 -10.05
CA PHE A 155 -3.22 -4.48 -11.27
C PHE A 155 -3.38 -5.57 -12.35
N ASN A 156 -2.33 -6.39 -12.59
CA ASN A 156 -2.35 -7.34 -13.70
C ASN A 156 -2.75 -8.76 -13.29
N VAL A 157 -2.47 -9.19 -12.05
CA VAL A 157 -2.68 -10.58 -11.61
C VAL A 157 -3.96 -10.73 -10.81
N ILE A 158 -4.17 -9.87 -9.80
CA ILE A 158 -5.32 -9.99 -8.91
C ILE A 158 -6.58 -9.42 -9.55
N TYR A 159 -6.45 -8.33 -10.31
CA TYR A 159 -7.55 -7.66 -10.99
C TYR A 159 -7.35 -7.58 -12.52
N PRO A 160 -7.05 -8.70 -13.22
CA PRO A 160 -6.84 -8.67 -14.66
C PRO A 160 -8.18 -8.37 -15.35
N GLY A 161 -8.32 -7.13 -15.83
CA GLY A 161 -9.53 -6.71 -16.54
C GLY A 161 -10.80 -7.03 -15.75
N ALA A 162 -11.00 -6.36 -14.63
CA ALA A 162 -12.23 -6.47 -13.82
C ALA A 162 -13.41 -5.92 -14.65
N ARG A 163 -13.82 -6.68 -15.64
CA ARG A 163 -14.96 -6.43 -16.53
C ARG A 163 -16.22 -7.06 -15.96
#